data_5fb092275f7de5d006dda2648e3c4d9d
#
_entry.id   5fb092275f7de5d006dda2648e3c4d9d
#
_cell.length_a   1.000
_cell.length_b   1.000
_cell.length_c   1.000
_cell.angle_alpha   90.00
_cell.angle_beta   90.00
_cell.angle_gamma   90.00
#
_symmetry.space_group_name_H-M   'P 1'
#
loop_
_entity.id
_entity.type
_entity.pdbx_description
1 polymer ?
#
loop_
_entity_poly.entity_id
_entity_poly.type
_entity_poly.pdbx_seq_one_letter_code
_entity_poly.pdbx_strand_id
1 'polypeptide(L)'
;ENILLGKFAREFIFNLPEHLKTKKNPKPTASMVPNGYLLMFGPDKAEEQYKALENHKECNAGTKNIKGSELSNIFPYINNDGIETATYTDNQTEGWIDPFLFHGALKSKAEELGAKFVKGEIKSLSEIKAKTIISAAGCWTKELLDDIPIVPQKHTVFRVKCPKYIKEMPLTGDLTSGVYWRPEGGEYLAGSPISTFDAKDLQPDWSHFEELVWPALAKRVPIFEELKLTGAWAGYYDCNKLDNNAVVGKHPKYDNVYMASGFTGRGLMQAPGIGRALTELITTGKYQTIDISVFGVDRILNSTARPEPYVL
;
A
#
# COMPACT_ATOMS: atom_id res chain seq x y z
N GLU A 1 7.97 1.04 -12.57
CA GLU A 1 8.17 -0.19 -11.80
C GLU A 1 7.03 -0.41 -10.79
N ASN A 2 6.56 0.62 -10.08
CA ASN A 2 5.44 0.51 -9.13
C ASN A 2 4.18 -0.10 -9.79
N ILE A 3 3.83 0.35 -11.00
CA ILE A 3 2.70 -0.19 -11.78
C ILE A 3 2.93 -1.67 -12.12
N LEU A 4 4.14 -2.04 -12.54
CA LEU A 4 4.46 -3.43 -12.89
C LEU A 4 4.39 -4.35 -11.68
N LEU A 5 4.87 -3.90 -10.52
CA LEU A 5 4.72 -4.63 -9.25
C LEU A 5 3.26 -4.83 -8.87
N GLY A 6 2.43 -3.78 -9.01
CA GLY A 6 0.99 -3.87 -8.76
C GLY A 6 0.28 -4.83 -9.71
N LYS A 7 0.61 -4.81 -10.99
CA LYS A 7 0.06 -5.77 -11.99
C LYS A 7 0.44 -7.21 -11.66
N PHE A 8 1.70 -7.45 -11.30
CA PHE A 8 2.16 -8.78 -10.89
C PHE A 8 1.40 -9.27 -9.64
N ALA A 9 1.27 -8.40 -8.63
CA ALA A 9 0.55 -8.73 -7.40
C ALA A 9 -0.92 -9.02 -7.64
N ARG A 10 -1.57 -8.23 -8.51
CA ARG A 10 -2.95 -8.49 -8.92
C ARG A 10 -3.11 -9.88 -9.51
N GLU A 11 -2.30 -10.23 -10.50
CA GLU A 11 -2.33 -11.54 -11.14
C GLU A 11 -2.10 -12.67 -10.11
N PHE A 12 -1.11 -12.50 -9.24
CA PHE A 12 -0.82 -13.43 -8.17
C PHE A 12 -2.02 -13.62 -7.22
N ILE A 13 -2.70 -12.53 -6.82
CA ILE A 13 -3.83 -12.58 -5.89
C ILE A 13 -5.07 -13.22 -6.54
N PHE A 14 -5.36 -12.91 -7.80
CA PHE A 14 -6.49 -13.52 -8.51
C PHE A 14 -6.27 -15.03 -8.73
N ASN A 15 -5.03 -15.47 -8.86
CA ASN A 15 -4.65 -16.89 -9.02
C ASN A 15 -4.10 -17.51 -7.71
N LEU A 16 -4.49 -16.95 -6.56
CA LEU A 16 -3.97 -17.36 -5.26
C LEU A 16 -4.03 -18.86 -4.98
N PRO A 17 -5.13 -19.59 -5.31
CA PRO A 17 -5.20 -21.04 -5.10
C PRO A 17 -4.15 -21.82 -5.90
N GLU A 18 -3.75 -21.34 -7.07
CA GLU A 18 -2.72 -22.00 -7.90
C GLU A 18 -1.33 -21.89 -7.26
N HIS A 19 -1.07 -20.74 -6.63
CA HIS A 19 0.22 -20.43 -6.04
C HIS A 19 0.36 -20.95 -4.60
N LEU A 20 -0.70 -20.81 -3.79
CA LEU A 20 -0.62 -20.97 -2.34
C LEU A 20 -1.44 -22.13 -1.76
N LYS A 21 -2.08 -22.99 -2.57
CA LYS A 21 -2.74 -24.18 -2.05
C LYS A 21 -1.78 -25.06 -1.27
N THR A 22 -2.24 -25.57 -0.15
CA THR A 22 -1.53 -26.53 0.69
C THR A 22 -2.45 -27.69 1.07
N LYS A 23 -1.89 -28.77 1.63
CA LYS A 23 -2.70 -29.87 2.17
C LYS A 23 -3.66 -29.39 3.27
N LYS A 24 -3.23 -28.43 4.09
CA LYS A 24 -4.04 -27.86 5.19
C LYS A 24 -5.02 -26.78 4.71
N ASN A 25 -4.68 -26.05 3.65
CA ASN A 25 -5.52 -25.01 3.05
C ASN A 25 -5.59 -25.22 1.52
N PRO A 26 -6.50 -26.08 1.03
CA PRO A 26 -6.60 -26.42 -0.39
C PRO A 26 -7.23 -25.30 -1.25
N LYS A 27 -7.91 -24.34 -0.64
CA LYS A 27 -8.56 -23.20 -1.30
C LYS A 27 -8.23 -21.89 -0.57
N PRO A 28 -6.95 -21.47 -0.59
CA PRO A 28 -6.57 -20.20 0.02
C PRO A 28 -7.27 -19.03 -0.68
N THR A 29 -7.63 -18.02 0.09
CA THR A 29 -8.26 -16.80 -0.42
C THR A 29 -7.64 -15.58 0.26
N ALA A 30 -7.68 -14.45 -0.41
CA ALA A 30 -7.40 -13.13 0.16
C ALA A 30 -8.69 -12.30 0.27
N SER A 31 -9.87 -12.88 0.02
CA SER A 31 -11.17 -12.18 0.02
C SER A 31 -11.14 -10.88 -0.78
N MET A 32 -10.61 -10.95 -2.00
CA MET A 32 -10.53 -9.80 -2.90
C MET A 32 -11.89 -9.18 -3.16
N VAL A 33 -11.99 -7.88 -2.95
CA VAL A 33 -13.17 -7.06 -3.30
C VAL A 33 -12.76 -6.13 -4.45
N PRO A 34 -13.11 -6.47 -5.71
CA PRO A 34 -12.62 -5.78 -6.89
C PRO A 34 -13.47 -4.56 -7.28
N ASN A 35 -13.77 -3.68 -6.32
CA ASN A 35 -14.59 -2.48 -6.56
C ASN A 35 -13.84 -1.33 -7.24
N GLY A 36 -12.54 -1.49 -7.49
CA GLY A 36 -11.71 -0.47 -8.13
C GLY A 36 -11.19 0.59 -7.17
N TYR A 37 -10.41 1.51 -7.74
CA TYR A 37 -9.85 2.70 -7.07
C TYR A 37 -10.31 3.95 -7.80
N LEU A 38 -10.83 4.91 -7.05
CA LEU A 38 -11.19 6.24 -7.53
C LEU A 38 -10.31 7.27 -6.82
N LEU A 39 -9.47 7.98 -7.57
CA LEU A 39 -8.65 9.07 -7.03
C LEU A 39 -9.09 10.38 -7.66
N MET A 40 -9.41 11.37 -6.83
CA MET A 40 -9.92 12.68 -7.24
C MET A 40 -8.88 13.76 -6.98
N PHE A 41 -8.67 14.64 -7.97
CA PHE A 41 -7.64 15.66 -7.97
C PHE A 41 -8.24 17.05 -8.18
N GLY A 42 -7.75 18.01 -7.41
CA GLY A 42 -8.02 19.42 -7.63
C GLY A 42 -7.20 20.00 -8.79
N PRO A 43 -7.46 21.27 -9.16
CA PRO A 43 -6.73 21.96 -10.25
C PRO A 43 -5.22 22.02 -10.01
N ASP A 44 -4.79 22.09 -8.75
CA ASP A 44 -3.39 22.17 -8.32
C ASP A 44 -2.57 20.92 -8.66
N LYS A 45 -3.21 19.74 -8.76
CA LYS A 45 -2.57 18.45 -9.03
C LYS A 45 -2.94 17.85 -10.39
N ALA A 46 -3.79 18.51 -11.17
CA ALA A 46 -4.31 17.96 -12.41
C ALA A 46 -3.21 17.74 -13.46
N GLU A 47 -2.29 18.68 -13.62
CA GLU A 47 -1.19 18.55 -14.60
C GLU A 47 -0.26 17.38 -14.27
N GLU A 48 0.09 17.21 -13.00
CA GLU A 48 0.91 16.10 -12.54
C GLU A 48 0.21 14.75 -12.78
N GLN A 49 -1.11 14.72 -12.51
CA GLN A 49 -1.92 13.53 -12.76
C GLN A 49 -2.02 13.19 -14.25
N TYR A 50 -2.14 14.17 -15.15
CA TYR A 50 -2.14 13.91 -16.59
C TYR A 50 -0.82 13.31 -17.07
N LYS A 51 0.32 13.76 -16.52
CA LYS A 51 1.64 13.16 -16.79
C LYS A 51 1.72 11.72 -16.27
N ALA A 52 1.18 11.44 -15.07
CA ALA A 52 1.15 10.09 -14.53
C ALA A 52 0.31 9.11 -15.38
N LEU A 53 -0.79 9.59 -15.99
CA LEU A 53 -1.64 8.79 -16.87
C LEU A 53 -0.90 8.28 -18.13
N GLU A 54 0.12 8.97 -18.61
CA GLU A 54 0.94 8.50 -19.72
C GLU A 54 1.67 7.20 -19.34
N ASN A 55 2.28 7.17 -18.14
CA ASN A 55 2.91 5.95 -17.61
C ASN A 55 1.89 4.82 -17.44
N HIS A 56 0.66 5.14 -16.99
CA HIS A 56 -0.41 4.16 -16.86
C HIS A 56 -0.79 3.55 -18.20
N LYS A 57 -0.85 4.35 -19.26
CA LYS A 57 -1.12 3.89 -20.64
C LYS A 57 0.00 3.01 -21.16
N GLU A 58 1.27 3.43 -21.03
CA GLU A 58 2.43 2.66 -21.45
C GLU A 58 2.50 1.30 -20.76
N CYS A 59 2.14 1.25 -19.48
CA CYS A 59 2.08 0.00 -18.71
C CYS A 59 0.79 -0.80 -18.89
N ASN A 60 -0.17 -0.36 -19.71
CA ASN A 60 -1.49 -0.98 -19.85
C ASN A 60 -2.17 -1.21 -18.50
N ALA A 61 -2.20 -0.18 -17.66
CA ALA A 61 -2.77 -0.28 -16.30
C ALA A 61 -4.31 -0.33 -16.30
N GLY A 62 -4.97 0.09 -17.40
CA GLY A 62 -6.43 0.10 -17.52
C GLY A 62 -7.09 1.30 -16.83
N THR A 63 -6.31 2.25 -16.34
CA THR A 63 -6.80 3.45 -15.65
C THR A 63 -7.52 4.38 -16.62
N LYS A 64 -8.73 4.79 -16.28
CA LYS A 64 -9.54 5.76 -17.01
C LYS A 64 -9.41 7.14 -16.38
N ASN A 65 -9.37 8.16 -17.22
CA ASN A 65 -9.49 9.54 -16.77
C ASN A 65 -10.95 9.99 -16.85
N ILE A 66 -11.43 10.69 -15.83
CA ILE A 66 -12.79 11.23 -15.72
C ILE A 66 -12.64 12.73 -15.46
N LYS A 67 -13.34 13.56 -16.24
CA LYS A 67 -13.40 14.99 -15.93
C LYS A 67 -14.19 15.22 -14.65
N GLY A 68 -13.79 16.18 -13.82
CA GLY A 68 -14.49 16.47 -12.58
C GLY A 68 -15.98 16.77 -12.80
N SER A 69 -16.33 17.44 -13.88
CA SER A 69 -17.73 17.74 -14.25
C SER A 69 -18.58 16.48 -14.60
N GLU A 70 -17.95 15.37 -14.93
CA GLU A 70 -18.63 14.10 -15.30
C GLU A 70 -18.71 13.12 -14.12
N LEU A 71 -17.99 13.42 -13.04
CA LEU A 71 -17.79 12.48 -11.92
C LEU A 71 -19.12 12.07 -11.25
N SER A 72 -20.01 13.01 -11.00
CA SER A 72 -21.32 12.74 -10.37
C SER A 72 -22.30 12.01 -11.29
N ASN A 73 -22.08 11.97 -12.60
CA ASN A 73 -22.86 11.14 -13.53
C ASN A 73 -22.50 9.66 -13.37
N ILE A 74 -21.24 9.36 -13.04
CA ILE A 74 -20.73 7.99 -12.86
C ILE A 74 -20.92 7.54 -11.40
N PHE A 75 -20.67 8.44 -10.47
CA PHE A 75 -20.80 8.22 -9.02
C PHE A 75 -21.78 9.23 -8.41
N PRO A 76 -23.12 8.99 -8.50
CA PRO A 76 -24.14 9.97 -8.11
C PRO A 76 -24.12 10.39 -6.64
N TYR A 77 -23.42 9.65 -5.80
CA TYR A 77 -23.23 9.95 -4.37
C TYR A 77 -22.06 10.88 -4.10
N ILE A 78 -21.25 11.23 -5.13
CA ILE A 78 -20.08 12.10 -4.98
C ILE A 78 -20.43 13.54 -5.36
N ASN A 79 -20.14 14.45 -4.45
CA ASN A 79 -20.08 15.87 -4.75
C ASN A 79 -18.72 16.18 -5.43
N ASN A 80 -18.78 16.68 -6.67
CA ASN A 80 -17.60 16.95 -7.49
C ASN A 80 -17.05 18.40 -7.35
N ASP A 81 -17.56 19.18 -6.41
CA ASP A 81 -17.09 20.54 -6.19
C ASP A 81 -15.58 20.60 -5.90
N GLY A 82 -14.87 21.44 -6.66
CA GLY A 82 -13.41 21.60 -6.56
C GLY A 82 -12.59 20.44 -7.14
N ILE A 83 -13.21 19.49 -7.86
CA ILE A 83 -12.51 18.43 -8.57
C ILE A 83 -12.34 18.79 -10.04
N GLU A 84 -11.08 18.83 -10.49
CA GLU A 84 -10.72 19.06 -11.89
C GLU A 84 -10.74 17.75 -12.68
N THR A 85 -10.14 16.70 -12.12
CA THR A 85 -10.04 15.41 -12.78
C THR A 85 -10.07 14.27 -11.75
N ALA A 86 -10.43 13.08 -12.21
CA ALA A 86 -10.33 11.87 -11.41
C ALA A 86 -9.76 10.72 -12.25
N THR A 87 -9.13 9.76 -11.58
CA THR A 87 -8.76 8.48 -12.19
C THR A 87 -9.58 7.38 -11.56
N TYR A 88 -9.99 6.45 -12.39
CA TYR A 88 -10.75 5.28 -11.98
C TYR A 88 -10.26 4.04 -12.71
N THR A 89 -10.06 2.98 -11.96
CA THR A 89 -9.81 1.66 -12.50
C THR A 89 -11.06 0.83 -12.23
N ASP A 90 -11.59 0.20 -13.26
CA ASP A 90 -12.86 -0.50 -13.15
C ASP A 90 -12.78 -1.69 -12.15
N ASN A 91 -13.96 -2.09 -11.66
CA ASN A 91 -14.16 -3.06 -10.61
C ASN A 91 -13.71 -4.51 -10.91
N GLN A 92 -13.04 -4.73 -12.04
CA GLN A 92 -12.48 -6.05 -12.38
C GLN A 92 -10.97 -6.12 -12.21
N THR A 93 -10.30 -4.98 -12.03
CA THR A 93 -8.84 -4.89 -12.11
C THR A 93 -8.17 -4.49 -10.80
N GLU A 94 -8.82 -3.73 -9.94
CA GLU A 94 -8.28 -3.26 -8.66
C GLU A 94 -9.33 -3.34 -7.55
N GLY A 95 -8.85 -3.24 -6.30
CA GLY A 95 -9.68 -3.28 -5.12
C GLY A 95 -8.83 -3.51 -3.87
N TRP A 96 -9.39 -4.13 -2.88
CA TRP A 96 -8.69 -4.45 -1.63
C TRP A 96 -8.88 -5.91 -1.24
N ILE A 97 -8.02 -6.37 -0.36
CA ILE A 97 -7.99 -7.74 0.14
C ILE A 97 -8.03 -7.74 1.67
N ASP A 98 -8.32 -8.90 2.24
CA ASP A 98 -8.08 -9.17 3.64
C ASP A 98 -6.60 -9.51 3.85
N PRO A 99 -5.81 -8.63 4.49
CA PRO A 99 -4.37 -8.83 4.67
C PRO A 99 -4.06 -10.01 5.60
N PHE A 100 -4.92 -10.32 6.56
CA PHE A 100 -4.74 -11.45 7.48
C PHE A 100 -4.87 -12.78 6.73
N LEU A 101 -5.89 -12.93 5.88
CA LEU A 101 -6.07 -14.13 5.06
C LEU A 101 -4.94 -14.31 4.07
N PHE A 102 -4.52 -13.23 3.41
CA PHE A 102 -3.40 -13.26 2.47
C PHE A 102 -2.09 -13.66 3.14
N HIS A 103 -1.75 -13.01 4.26
CA HIS A 103 -0.56 -13.36 5.05
C HIS A 103 -0.62 -14.82 5.55
N GLY A 104 -1.78 -15.27 6.04
CA GLY A 104 -1.99 -16.63 6.49
C GLY A 104 -1.76 -17.67 5.39
N ALA A 105 -2.21 -17.37 4.16
CA ALA A 105 -2.00 -18.26 3.00
C ALA A 105 -0.50 -18.34 2.63
N LEU A 106 0.20 -17.21 2.58
CA LEU A 106 1.66 -17.17 2.33
C LEU A 106 2.43 -17.93 3.40
N LYS A 107 2.11 -17.70 4.68
CA LYS A 107 2.74 -18.40 5.79
C LYS A 107 2.52 -19.91 5.71
N SER A 108 1.28 -20.34 5.51
CA SER A 108 0.94 -21.77 5.41
C SER A 108 1.69 -22.45 4.27
N LYS A 109 1.84 -21.79 3.12
CA LYS A 109 2.61 -22.30 2.00
C LYS A 109 4.11 -22.38 2.29
N ALA A 110 4.66 -21.35 2.90
CA ALA A 110 6.06 -21.33 3.31
C ALA A 110 6.37 -22.46 4.30
N GLU A 111 5.50 -22.69 5.30
CA GLU A 111 5.64 -23.81 6.24
C GLU A 111 5.58 -25.17 5.54
N GLU A 112 4.66 -25.38 4.60
CA GLU A 112 4.58 -26.61 3.82
C GLU A 112 5.86 -26.86 3.01
N LEU A 113 6.50 -25.79 2.54
CA LEU A 113 7.79 -25.83 1.83
C LEU A 113 9.00 -25.95 2.75
N GLY A 114 8.81 -26.01 4.06
CA GLY A 114 9.86 -26.24 5.05
C GLY A 114 10.39 -24.99 5.76
N ALA A 115 9.81 -23.84 5.55
CA ALA A 115 10.17 -22.63 6.31
C ALA A 115 9.81 -22.79 7.79
N LYS A 116 10.68 -22.31 8.67
CA LYS A 116 10.46 -22.29 10.13
C LYS A 116 10.24 -20.86 10.59
N PHE A 117 9.14 -20.63 11.30
CA PHE A 117 8.84 -19.35 11.93
C PHE A 117 9.28 -19.38 13.38
N VAL A 118 10.23 -18.52 13.73
CA VAL A 118 10.77 -18.39 15.08
C VAL A 118 10.34 -17.05 15.64
N LYS A 119 9.71 -17.02 16.80
CA LYS A 119 9.37 -15.79 17.50
C LYS A 119 10.58 -15.33 18.30
N GLY A 120 11.00 -14.09 18.07
CA GLY A 120 12.13 -13.46 18.75
C GLY A 120 12.31 -12.03 18.30
N GLU A 121 13.15 -11.30 18.99
CA GLU A 121 13.59 -9.96 18.65
C GLU A 121 15.06 -10.03 18.26
N ILE A 122 15.42 -9.47 17.13
CA ILE A 122 16.79 -9.35 16.65
C ILE A 122 17.23 -7.88 16.79
N LYS A 123 18.27 -7.66 17.58
CA LYS A 123 18.83 -6.33 17.85
C LYS A 123 20.07 -6.02 17.02
N SER A 124 20.68 -7.06 16.45
CA SER A 124 21.85 -6.92 15.59
C SER A 124 21.89 -8.02 14.54
N LEU A 125 22.32 -7.70 13.33
CA LEU A 125 22.53 -8.70 12.28
C LEU A 125 23.56 -9.77 12.67
N SER A 126 24.48 -9.46 13.59
CA SER A 126 25.49 -10.41 14.11
C SER A 126 24.90 -11.59 14.91
N GLU A 127 23.67 -11.47 15.39
CA GLU A 127 22.95 -12.55 16.06
C GLU A 127 22.50 -13.65 15.09
N ILE A 128 22.46 -13.34 13.78
CA ILE A 128 21.93 -14.25 12.76
C ILE A 128 23.09 -14.98 12.08
N LYS A 129 23.13 -16.32 12.26
CA LYS A 129 24.09 -17.20 11.59
C LYS A 129 23.44 -17.81 10.35
N ALA A 130 23.48 -17.12 9.23
CA ALA A 130 22.93 -17.57 7.96
C ALA A 130 23.84 -17.22 6.79
N LYS A 131 23.79 -18.01 5.72
CA LYS A 131 24.52 -17.73 4.46
C LYS A 131 23.95 -16.48 3.76
N THR A 132 22.64 -16.28 3.88
CA THR A 132 21.93 -15.14 3.31
C THR A 132 20.93 -14.63 4.33
N ILE A 133 20.89 -13.35 4.55
CA ILE A 133 19.97 -12.64 5.44
C ILE A 133 19.11 -11.72 4.57
N ILE A 134 17.80 -11.74 4.75
CA ILE A 134 16.88 -10.78 4.15
C ILE A 134 16.23 -9.99 5.29
N SER A 135 16.59 -8.73 5.40
CA SER A 135 15.95 -7.81 6.35
C SER A 135 14.64 -7.28 5.75
N ALA A 136 13.52 -7.66 6.33
CA ALA A 136 12.19 -7.13 6.04
C ALA A 136 11.60 -6.51 7.32
N ALA A 137 12.41 -5.72 8.02
CA ALA A 137 12.11 -5.21 9.35
C ALA A 137 11.14 -4.00 9.36
N GLY A 138 10.66 -3.55 8.18
CA GLY A 138 9.71 -2.45 8.06
C GLY A 138 10.25 -1.17 8.70
N CYS A 139 9.44 -0.52 9.54
CA CYS A 139 9.82 0.74 10.19
C CYS A 139 10.96 0.60 11.22
N TRP A 140 11.33 -0.62 11.61
CA TRP A 140 12.49 -0.89 12.49
C TRP A 140 13.78 -1.18 11.73
N THR A 141 13.79 -1.04 10.41
CA THR A 141 15.00 -1.28 9.58
C THR A 141 16.19 -0.48 10.07
N LYS A 142 15.98 0.78 10.48
CA LYS A 142 17.06 1.67 10.96
C LYS A 142 17.77 1.15 12.22
N GLU A 143 17.10 0.32 13.03
CA GLU A 143 17.72 -0.29 14.21
C GLU A 143 18.74 -1.38 13.87
N LEU A 144 18.59 -1.98 12.68
CA LEU A 144 19.49 -3.03 12.17
C LEU A 144 20.48 -2.51 11.11
N LEU A 145 20.07 -1.50 10.35
CA LEU A 145 20.79 -0.89 9.22
C LEU A 145 20.66 0.63 9.38
N ASP A 146 21.57 1.23 10.15
CA ASP A 146 21.50 2.63 10.60
C ASP A 146 21.68 3.67 9.48
N ASP A 147 22.25 3.26 8.35
CA ASP A 147 22.45 4.06 7.15
C ASP A 147 21.21 4.13 6.23
N ILE A 148 20.11 3.45 6.59
CA ILE A 148 18.88 3.45 5.80
C ILE A 148 17.84 4.39 6.45
N PRO A 149 17.36 5.45 5.76
CA PRO A 149 16.54 6.51 6.34
C PRO A 149 15.03 6.11 6.42
N ILE A 150 14.75 4.92 6.93
CA ILE A 150 13.39 4.43 7.14
C ILE A 150 12.98 4.72 8.58
N VAL A 151 11.82 5.33 8.73
CA VAL A 151 11.26 5.71 10.03
C VAL A 151 9.80 5.30 10.16
N PRO A 152 9.32 5.04 11.38
CA PRO A 152 7.90 4.81 11.63
C PRO A 152 7.11 6.10 11.37
N GLN A 153 6.04 5.97 10.59
CA GLN A 153 5.07 7.02 10.34
C GLN A 153 3.69 6.48 10.76
N LYS A 154 3.15 7.00 11.87
CA LYS A 154 1.87 6.56 12.41
C LYS A 154 0.71 7.12 11.59
N HIS A 155 -0.17 6.23 11.15
CA HIS A 155 -1.44 6.56 10.50
C HIS A 155 -2.61 6.04 11.33
N THR A 156 -3.66 6.84 11.41
CA THR A 156 -4.92 6.44 12.07
C THR A 156 -5.97 6.08 11.01
N VAL A 157 -6.61 4.95 11.21
CA VAL A 157 -7.76 4.50 10.41
C VAL A 157 -8.99 4.48 11.29
N PHE A 158 -10.05 5.12 10.82
CA PHE A 158 -11.35 5.21 11.48
C PHE A 158 -12.32 4.21 10.86
N ARG A 159 -13.11 3.57 11.71
CA ARG A 159 -14.24 2.75 11.32
C ARG A 159 -15.51 3.54 11.59
N VAL A 160 -16.33 3.70 10.57
CA VAL A 160 -17.52 4.56 10.61
C VAL A 160 -18.71 3.85 10.00
N LYS A 161 -19.89 4.10 10.57
CA LYS A 161 -21.17 3.54 10.11
C LYS A 161 -22.06 4.64 9.56
N CYS A 162 -22.62 4.41 8.37
CA CYS A 162 -23.64 5.27 7.76
C CYS A 162 -24.99 4.51 7.72
N PRO A 163 -26.14 5.18 7.95
CA PRO A 163 -27.44 4.56 7.79
C PRO A 163 -27.66 3.98 6.39
N LYS A 164 -27.15 4.64 5.35
CA LYS A 164 -27.14 4.16 3.97
C LYS A 164 -25.79 3.60 3.60
N TYR A 165 -25.70 2.30 3.36
CA TYR A 165 -24.48 1.63 2.97
C TYR A 165 -24.42 1.39 1.45
N ILE A 166 -23.36 1.83 0.80
CA ILE A 166 -23.10 1.64 -0.64
C ILE A 166 -21.96 0.64 -0.79
N LYS A 167 -22.34 -0.62 -1.01
CA LYS A 167 -21.41 -1.75 -1.06
C LYS A 167 -20.44 -1.68 -2.24
N GLU A 168 -20.92 -1.20 -3.38
CA GLU A 168 -20.17 -1.15 -4.66
C GLU A 168 -19.26 0.08 -4.78
N MET A 169 -19.17 0.91 -3.73
CA MET A 169 -18.27 2.06 -3.72
C MET A 169 -16.82 1.59 -3.89
N PRO A 170 -16.03 2.19 -4.80
CA PRO A 170 -14.60 1.92 -4.89
C PRO A 170 -13.84 2.40 -3.64
N LEU A 171 -12.61 1.94 -3.46
CA LEU A 171 -11.69 2.67 -2.58
C LEU A 171 -11.49 4.04 -3.19
N THR A 172 -11.85 5.07 -2.45
CA THR A 172 -11.87 6.44 -2.94
C THR A 172 -10.90 7.30 -2.14
N GLY A 173 -10.02 8.01 -2.86
CA GLY A 173 -9.12 9.01 -2.29
C GLY A 173 -9.45 10.40 -2.83
N ASP A 174 -9.72 11.33 -1.93
CA ASP A 174 -9.86 12.75 -2.26
C ASP A 174 -8.52 13.47 -2.02
N LEU A 175 -7.74 13.64 -3.08
CA LEU A 175 -6.40 14.25 -3.00
C LEU A 175 -6.46 15.76 -2.73
N THR A 176 -7.64 16.38 -2.73
CA THR A 176 -7.81 17.79 -2.31
C THR A 176 -7.81 17.93 -0.80
N SER A 177 -8.31 16.92 -0.09
CA SER A 177 -8.28 16.84 1.37
C SER A 177 -7.26 15.83 1.89
N GLY A 178 -6.83 14.88 1.03
CA GLY A 178 -6.00 13.74 1.37
C GLY A 178 -6.73 12.65 2.17
N VAL A 179 -8.04 12.73 2.34
CA VAL A 179 -8.85 11.72 3.02
C VAL A 179 -9.22 10.61 2.03
N TYR A 180 -9.11 9.38 2.49
CA TYR A 180 -9.57 8.22 1.72
C TYR A 180 -10.60 7.41 2.49
N TRP A 181 -11.43 6.64 1.77
CA TRP A 181 -12.40 5.73 2.36
C TRP A 181 -12.72 4.54 1.46
N ARG A 182 -13.26 3.49 2.05
CA ARG A 182 -13.80 2.34 1.34
C ARG A 182 -14.86 1.60 2.17
N PRO A 183 -15.76 0.85 1.53
CA PRO A 183 -16.68 -0.03 2.25
C PRO A 183 -15.93 -1.18 2.96
N GLU A 184 -16.42 -1.58 4.13
CA GLU A 184 -15.91 -2.75 4.86
C GLU A 184 -16.99 -3.34 5.75
N GLY A 185 -17.48 -4.55 5.42
CA GLY A 185 -18.36 -5.33 6.30
C GLY A 185 -19.65 -4.65 6.77
N GLY A 186 -20.25 -3.77 5.96
CA GLY A 186 -21.45 -2.99 6.32
C GLY A 186 -21.17 -1.64 6.99
N GLU A 187 -19.91 -1.30 7.14
CA GLU A 187 -19.38 -0.02 7.60
C GLU A 187 -18.42 0.56 6.54
N TYR A 188 -17.74 1.63 6.87
CA TYR A 188 -16.65 2.17 6.05
C TYR A 188 -15.39 2.31 6.88
N LEU A 189 -14.25 2.13 6.22
CA LEU A 189 -12.96 2.56 6.73
C LEU A 189 -12.59 3.88 6.09
N ALA A 190 -12.06 4.80 6.90
CA ALA A 190 -11.57 6.09 6.44
C ALA A 190 -10.24 6.40 7.10
N GLY A 191 -9.33 7.02 6.36
CA GLY A 191 -8.03 7.44 6.87
C GLY A 191 -7.72 8.89 6.55
N SER A 192 -6.81 9.45 7.33
CA SER A 192 -6.34 10.82 7.21
C SER A 192 -4.92 10.85 6.63
N PRO A 193 -4.56 11.88 5.86
CA PRO A 193 -3.19 12.10 5.43
C PRO A 193 -2.31 12.64 6.57
N ILE A 194 -2.91 13.10 7.66
CA ILE A 194 -2.14 13.52 8.82
C ILE A 194 -1.53 12.30 9.47
N SER A 195 -0.21 12.29 9.53
CA SER A 195 0.58 11.24 10.10
C SER A 195 1.62 11.82 11.05
N THR A 196 2.02 11.03 12.04
CA THR A 196 3.04 11.42 13.01
C THR A 196 4.30 10.60 12.79
N PHE A 197 5.40 11.28 12.45
CA PHE A 197 6.71 10.64 12.34
C PHE A 197 7.30 10.34 13.72
N ASP A 198 8.06 9.26 13.79
CA ASP A 198 8.76 8.81 14.99
C ASP A 198 7.83 8.64 16.21
N ALA A 199 6.53 8.41 15.98
CA ALA A 199 5.59 8.11 17.03
C ALA A 199 5.97 6.82 17.75
N LYS A 200 5.85 6.83 19.08
CA LYS A 200 6.26 5.72 19.95
C LYS A 200 5.09 4.87 20.44
N ASP A 201 3.89 5.22 20.03
CA ASP A 201 2.67 4.52 20.41
C ASP A 201 1.74 4.33 19.21
N LEU A 202 0.81 3.39 19.33
CA LEU A 202 -0.23 3.08 18.36
C LEU A 202 -1.62 3.53 18.84
N GLN A 203 -1.69 4.57 19.69
CA GLN A 203 -2.96 5.16 20.04
C GLN A 203 -3.50 5.94 18.83
N PRO A 204 -4.79 5.75 18.48
CA PRO A 204 -5.41 6.54 17.42
C PRO A 204 -5.44 8.03 17.77
N ASP A 205 -5.23 8.87 16.76
CA ASP A 205 -5.37 10.33 16.89
C ASP A 205 -6.83 10.71 16.70
N TRP A 206 -7.64 10.59 17.75
CA TRP A 206 -9.10 10.72 17.72
C TRP A 206 -9.60 12.08 17.23
N SER A 207 -8.88 13.17 17.55
CA SER A 207 -9.25 14.53 17.14
C SER A 207 -9.27 14.68 15.61
N HIS A 208 -8.44 13.94 14.87
CA HIS A 208 -8.39 13.98 13.41
C HIS A 208 -9.72 13.59 12.77
N PHE A 209 -10.54 12.78 13.45
CA PHE A 209 -11.84 12.42 12.91
C PHE A 209 -12.78 13.64 12.81
N GLU A 210 -12.96 14.35 13.90
CA GLU A 210 -13.89 15.46 13.97
C GLU A 210 -13.35 16.71 13.25
N GLU A 211 -12.04 16.94 13.34
CA GLU A 211 -11.42 18.16 12.81
C GLU A 211 -11.18 18.08 11.30
N LEU A 212 -10.94 16.89 10.75
CA LEU A 212 -10.51 16.74 9.37
C LEU A 212 -11.29 15.67 8.59
N VAL A 213 -11.36 14.43 9.11
CA VAL A 213 -11.82 13.29 8.31
C VAL A 213 -13.32 13.39 8.05
N TRP A 214 -14.12 13.57 9.09
CA TRP A 214 -15.58 13.66 8.94
C TRP A 214 -16.02 14.87 8.08
N PRO A 215 -15.52 16.10 8.29
CA PRO A 215 -15.86 17.22 7.41
C PRO A 215 -15.52 16.98 5.93
N ALA A 216 -14.36 16.40 5.65
CA ALA A 216 -13.96 16.07 4.28
C ALA A 216 -14.86 14.98 3.66
N LEU A 217 -15.20 13.93 4.42
CA LEU A 217 -16.11 12.88 3.99
C LEU A 217 -17.51 13.42 3.71
N ALA A 218 -18.09 14.23 4.61
CA ALA A 218 -19.41 14.81 4.48
C ALA A 218 -19.49 15.77 3.27
N LYS A 219 -18.46 16.59 3.08
CA LYS A 219 -18.35 17.47 1.90
C LYS A 219 -18.38 16.65 0.60
N ARG A 220 -17.63 15.54 0.56
CA ARG A 220 -17.45 14.75 -0.66
C ARG A 220 -18.59 13.77 -0.93
N VAL A 221 -19.17 13.21 0.10
CA VAL A 221 -20.30 12.27 0.04
C VAL A 221 -21.38 12.75 1.01
N PRO A 222 -22.38 13.52 0.57
CA PRO A 222 -23.33 14.19 1.47
C PRO A 222 -24.04 13.29 2.47
N ILE A 223 -24.32 12.02 2.13
CA ILE A 223 -24.93 11.06 3.08
C ILE A 223 -24.00 10.75 4.27
N PHE A 224 -22.73 11.08 4.20
CA PHE A 224 -21.77 10.88 5.27
C PHE A 224 -21.84 11.97 6.37
N GLU A 225 -22.70 12.96 6.24
CA GLU A 225 -23.06 13.85 7.37
C GLU A 225 -23.62 13.05 8.56
N GLU A 226 -24.28 11.91 8.28
CA GLU A 226 -24.88 11.04 9.29
C GLU A 226 -23.93 9.93 9.81
N LEU A 227 -22.63 10.02 9.52
CA LEU A 227 -21.66 9.02 9.98
C LEU A 227 -21.59 8.98 11.51
N LYS A 228 -21.45 7.75 12.02
CA LYS A 228 -21.15 7.48 13.42
C LYS A 228 -19.82 6.78 13.52
N LEU A 229 -18.90 7.34 14.30
CA LEU A 229 -17.63 6.71 14.61
C LEU A 229 -17.88 5.45 15.46
N THR A 230 -17.42 4.29 14.98
CA THR A 230 -17.59 2.99 15.65
C THR A 230 -16.29 2.42 16.19
N GLY A 231 -15.15 2.96 15.78
CA GLY A 231 -13.84 2.58 16.28
C GLY A 231 -12.71 3.21 15.48
N ALA A 232 -11.50 3.03 15.97
CA ALA A 232 -10.29 3.42 15.27
C ALA A 232 -9.12 2.54 15.70
N TRP A 233 -8.08 2.49 14.86
CA TRP A 233 -6.77 1.93 15.20
C TRP A 233 -5.68 2.72 14.51
N ALA A 234 -4.45 2.57 14.98
CA ALA A 234 -3.30 3.13 14.32
C ALA A 234 -2.31 2.03 13.91
N GLY A 235 -1.52 2.33 12.89
CA GLY A 235 -0.45 1.47 12.40
C GLY A 235 0.74 2.30 11.92
N TYR A 236 1.90 1.66 11.79
CA TYR A 236 3.08 2.31 11.22
C TYR A 236 3.23 1.97 9.75
N TYR A 237 3.42 3.01 8.92
CA TYR A 237 4.12 2.88 7.66
C TYR A 237 5.63 2.88 7.91
N ASP A 238 6.35 2.11 7.12
CA ASP A 238 7.81 2.15 7.04
C ASP A 238 8.22 3.24 6.03
N CYS A 239 8.19 4.50 6.48
CA CYS A 239 8.41 5.63 5.60
C CYS A 239 9.87 5.79 5.20
N ASN A 240 10.15 5.75 3.89
CA ASN A 240 11.44 6.13 3.35
C ASN A 240 11.49 7.66 3.16
N LYS A 241 12.23 8.34 4.03
CA LYS A 241 12.31 9.81 4.05
C LYS A 241 13.01 10.42 2.83
N LEU A 242 13.75 9.63 2.03
CA LEU A 242 14.42 10.16 0.84
C LEU A 242 13.42 10.46 -0.28
N ASP A 243 12.51 9.52 -0.57
CA ASP A 243 11.72 9.59 -1.79
C ASP A 243 10.36 8.84 -1.75
N ASN A 244 9.94 8.34 -0.60
CA ASN A 244 8.74 7.54 -0.41
C ASN A 244 8.69 6.22 -1.22
N ASN A 245 9.80 5.78 -1.84
CA ASN A 245 9.86 4.52 -2.56
C ASN A 245 10.59 3.44 -1.76
N ALA A 246 10.23 2.20 -2.05
CA ALA A 246 10.83 1.03 -1.40
C ALA A 246 12.35 1.00 -1.57
N VAL A 247 13.03 0.42 -0.59
CA VAL A 247 14.47 0.14 -0.62
C VAL A 247 14.64 -1.38 -0.68
N VAL A 248 15.09 -1.89 -1.82
CA VAL A 248 15.12 -3.33 -2.08
C VAL A 248 16.42 -3.73 -2.79
N GLY A 249 17.02 -4.83 -2.33
CA GLY A 249 18.20 -5.39 -3.00
C GLY A 249 19.31 -5.78 -2.03
N LYS A 250 20.48 -6.07 -2.57
CA LYS A 250 21.68 -6.37 -1.77
C LYS A 250 22.18 -5.11 -1.10
N HIS A 251 22.52 -5.19 0.18
CA HIS A 251 23.13 -4.09 0.90
C HIS A 251 24.64 -4.03 0.56
N PRO A 252 25.21 -2.92 0.08
CA PRO A 252 26.57 -2.88 -0.44
C PRO A 252 27.65 -3.06 0.62
N LYS A 253 27.37 -2.75 1.90
CA LYS A 253 28.32 -2.91 3.00
C LYS A 253 28.40 -4.33 3.57
N TYR A 254 27.46 -5.21 3.19
CA TYR A 254 27.40 -6.57 3.72
C TYR A 254 27.32 -7.60 2.60
N ASP A 255 28.19 -8.60 2.64
CA ASP A 255 28.27 -9.59 1.55
C ASP A 255 27.04 -10.48 1.43
N ASN A 256 26.33 -10.70 2.52
CA ASN A 256 25.23 -11.66 2.61
C ASN A 256 23.90 -11.05 3.03
N VAL A 257 23.77 -9.71 3.10
CA VAL A 257 22.54 -9.04 3.53
C VAL A 257 21.81 -8.45 2.34
N TYR A 258 20.54 -8.78 2.24
CA TYR A 258 19.54 -8.19 1.35
C TYR A 258 18.48 -7.51 2.19
N MET A 259 17.74 -6.59 1.60
CA MET A 259 16.67 -5.91 2.30
C MET A 259 15.44 -5.65 1.42
N ALA A 260 14.29 -5.51 2.06
CA ALA A 260 13.03 -5.06 1.49
C ALA A 260 12.26 -4.30 2.55
N SER A 261 12.30 -2.98 2.51
CA SER A 261 11.66 -2.08 3.48
C SER A 261 11.41 -0.71 2.85
N GLY A 262 10.77 0.20 3.57
CA GLY A 262 10.54 1.58 3.12
C GLY A 262 9.45 1.71 2.07
N PHE A 263 8.42 0.85 2.14
CA PHE A 263 7.35 0.82 1.15
C PHE A 263 6.38 1.98 1.26
N THR A 264 6.39 2.71 2.35
CA THR A 264 5.60 3.92 2.57
C THR A 264 4.11 3.68 2.22
N GLY A 265 3.51 2.65 2.85
CA GLY A 265 2.10 2.27 2.68
C GLY A 265 1.79 1.32 1.52
N ARG A 266 2.69 1.11 0.55
CA ARG A 266 2.44 0.27 -0.64
C ARG A 266 2.93 -1.17 -0.53
N GLY A 267 3.45 -1.57 0.61
CA GLY A 267 4.10 -2.88 0.80
C GLY A 267 3.21 -4.07 0.45
N LEU A 268 1.93 -4.05 0.87
CA LEU A 268 1.01 -5.17 0.62
C LEU A 268 0.82 -5.44 -0.87
N MET A 269 0.59 -4.39 -1.67
CA MET A 269 0.38 -4.53 -3.11
C MET A 269 1.66 -4.81 -3.91
N GLN A 270 2.83 -4.60 -3.32
CA GLN A 270 4.11 -4.85 -3.98
C GLN A 270 4.76 -6.17 -3.57
N ALA A 271 4.40 -6.71 -2.38
CA ALA A 271 5.05 -7.85 -1.77
C ALA A 271 5.22 -9.09 -2.68
N PRO A 272 4.25 -9.53 -3.49
CA PRO A 272 4.44 -10.65 -4.38
C PRO A 272 5.56 -10.44 -5.41
N GLY A 273 5.56 -9.27 -6.07
CA GLY A 273 6.58 -8.92 -7.06
C GLY A 273 7.96 -8.72 -6.44
N ILE A 274 8.04 -8.09 -5.27
CA ILE A 274 9.28 -7.91 -4.52
C ILE A 274 9.86 -9.26 -4.07
N GLY A 275 9.02 -10.15 -3.55
CA GLY A 275 9.45 -11.50 -3.16
C GLY A 275 10.01 -12.29 -4.35
N ARG A 276 9.37 -12.18 -5.52
CA ARG A 276 9.85 -12.77 -6.77
C ARG A 276 11.21 -12.20 -7.18
N ALA A 277 11.32 -10.88 -7.24
CA ALA A 277 12.53 -10.17 -7.66
C ALA A 277 13.73 -10.47 -6.73
N LEU A 278 13.53 -10.44 -5.41
CA LEU A 278 14.60 -10.82 -4.45
C LEU A 278 15.01 -12.27 -4.59
N THR A 279 14.06 -13.19 -4.81
CA THR A 279 14.40 -14.61 -5.05
C THR A 279 15.28 -14.75 -6.29
N GLU A 280 14.95 -14.09 -7.38
CA GLU A 280 15.74 -14.11 -8.61
C GLU A 280 17.13 -13.52 -8.38
N LEU A 281 17.21 -12.35 -7.74
CA LEU A 281 18.50 -11.72 -7.43
C LEU A 281 19.41 -12.61 -6.59
N ILE A 282 18.86 -13.26 -5.56
CA ILE A 282 19.63 -14.12 -4.65
C ILE A 282 20.07 -15.42 -5.35
N THR A 283 19.21 -16.02 -6.17
CA THR A 283 19.50 -17.34 -6.77
C THR A 283 20.25 -17.27 -8.09
N THR A 284 20.09 -16.19 -8.85
CA THR A 284 20.65 -16.06 -10.20
C THR A 284 21.56 -14.85 -10.38
N GLY A 285 21.64 -13.97 -9.39
CA GLY A 285 22.43 -12.73 -9.43
C GLY A 285 21.80 -11.59 -10.24
N LYS A 286 20.57 -11.75 -10.76
CA LYS A 286 19.90 -10.71 -11.58
C LYS A 286 18.39 -10.81 -11.49
N TYR A 287 17.71 -9.70 -11.73
CA TYR A 287 16.26 -9.66 -11.95
C TYR A 287 15.90 -10.27 -13.31
N GLN A 288 14.82 -11.01 -13.38
CA GLN A 288 14.36 -11.69 -14.60
C GLN A 288 12.92 -11.33 -14.97
N THR A 289 12.03 -11.25 -13.98
CA THR A 289 10.59 -10.98 -14.19
C THR A 289 10.29 -9.49 -14.21
N ILE A 290 10.76 -8.76 -13.20
CA ILE A 290 10.61 -7.31 -13.06
C ILE A 290 11.95 -6.75 -12.62
N ASP A 291 12.55 -5.87 -13.40
CA ASP A 291 13.74 -5.15 -12.98
C ASP A 291 13.35 -4.05 -11.99
N ILE A 292 13.74 -4.25 -10.74
CA ILE A 292 13.51 -3.30 -9.64
C ILE A 292 14.82 -2.65 -9.17
N SER A 293 15.86 -2.66 -9.99
CA SER A 293 17.16 -2.07 -9.67
C SER A 293 17.09 -0.59 -9.27
N VAL A 294 16.08 0.11 -9.79
CA VAL A 294 15.78 1.50 -9.42
C VAL A 294 15.47 1.70 -7.94
N PHE A 295 15.04 0.65 -7.23
CA PHE A 295 14.79 0.66 -5.79
C PHE A 295 16.01 0.21 -4.98
N GLY A 296 17.16 0.03 -5.65
CA GLY A 296 18.41 -0.44 -5.05
C GLY A 296 18.89 0.41 -3.87
N VAL A 297 19.62 -0.22 -2.96
CA VAL A 297 20.16 0.42 -1.75
C VAL A 297 21.15 1.52 -2.10
N ASP A 298 21.89 1.39 -3.21
CA ASP A 298 22.89 2.36 -3.63
C ASP A 298 22.32 3.77 -3.80
N ARG A 299 21.06 3.91 -4.29
CA ARG A 299 20.44 5.23 -4.42
C ARG A 299 20.26 5.95 -3.09
N ILE A 300 20.04 5.18 -2.01
CA ILE A 300 19.93 5.72 -0.65
C ILE A 300 21.28 6.28 -0.20
N LEU A 301 22.33 5.47 -0.33
CA LEU A 301 23.69 5.84 0.09
C LEU A 301 24.24 6.99 -0.74
N ASN A 302 23.85 7.10 -2.00
CA ASN A 302 24.26 8.18 -2.92
C ASN A 302 23.27 9.37 -2.91
N SER A 303 22.23 9.34 -2.08
CA SER A 303 21.19 10.39 -2.00
C SER A 303 20.51 10.69 -3.35
N THR A 304 20.37 9.67 -4.20
CA THR A 304 19.73 9.80 -5.52
C THR A 304 18.24 9.52 -5.38
N ALA A 305 17.46 10.55 -5.07
CA ALA A 305 16.01 10.43 -4.87
C ALA A 305 15.26 10.11 -6.17
N ARG A 306 14.21 9.29 -6.05
CA ARG A 306 13.20 9.02 -7.07
C ARG A 306 11.82 9.22 -6.45
N PRO A 307 11.35 10.47 -6.34
CA PRO A 307 10.15 10.79 -5.58
C PRO A 307 8.89 10.07 -6.09
N GLU A 308 8.12 9.53 -5.17
CA GLU A 308 6.76 9.06 -5.40
C GLU A 308 5.79 10.06 -4.76
N PRO A 309 5.07 10.85 -5.58
CA PRO A 309 4.29 11.96 -5.07
C PRO A 309 2.98 11.52 -4.40
N TYR A 310 2.44 10.35 -4.77
CA TYR A 310 1.14 9.91 -4.28
C TYR A 310 1.29 8.79 -3.24
N VAL A 311 1.18 9.16 -1.99
CA VAL A 311 1.06 8.26 -0.84
C VAL A 311 -0.27 8.55 -0.17
N LEU A 312 -1.15 7.55 -0.07
CA LEU A 312 -2.44 7.62 0.61
C LEU A 312 -2.33 7.13 2.05
#